data_edcdbcc5cb1b2b9119014326ebb80151
#
_entry.id   edcdbcc5cb1b2b9119014326ebb80151
#
_cell.length_a   1.000
_cell.length_b   1.000
_cell.length_c   1.000
_cell.angle_alpha   90.00
_cell.angle_beta   90.00
_cell.angle_gamma   90.00
#
_symmetry.space_group_name_H-M   'P 1'
#
loop_
_entity.id
_entity.type
_entity.pdbx_description
1 polymer ?
#
loop_
_entity_poly.entity_id
_entity_poly.type
_entity_poly.pdbx_seq_one_letter_code
_entity_poly.pdbx_strand_id
1 'polypeptide(L)'
;MNKKLGLDIDMENLVLTKLDIITIIKFLIELINSKSEIDDIDHLSNRRVRTVGEQLSSQFGVGLSRMARTIRERMNVRDNEVFTPIDLINAKTLSSVINTFFGTNQLSQFMDLSLIHISEPTRRSY
;
A
#
# COMPACT_ATOMS: atom_id res chain seq x y z
N MET A 1 -2.14 3.59 17.33
CA MET A 1 -3.49 3.78 17.87
C MET A 1 -3.62 3.24 19.29
N ASN A 2 -3.33 1.97 19.53
CA ASN A 2 -3.50 1.34 20.86
C ASN A 2 -2.76 2.05 22.01
N LYS A 3 -1.52 2.49 21.80
CA LYS A 3 -0.76 3.25 22.81
C LYS A 3 -1.44 4.57 23.20
N LYS A 4 -2.02 5.27 22.24
CA LYS A 4 -2.68 6.55 22.45
C LYS A 4 -4.00 6.40 23.23
N LEU A 5 -4.71 5.30 22.98
CA LEU A 5 -5.97 4.98 23.64
C LEU A 5 -5.79 4.23 24.97
N GLY A 6 -4.55 3.89 25.34
CA GLY A 6 -4.23 3.14 26.54
C GLY A 6 -4.74 1.70 26.53
N LEU A 7 -4.88 1.11 25.34
CA LEU A 7 -5.33 -0.27 25.18
C LEU A 7 -4.13 -1.23 25.22
N ASP A 8 -4.23 -2.23 26.07
CA ASP A 8 -3.28 -3.34 26.17
C ASP A 8 -3.83 -4.53 25.38
N ILE A 9 -3.72 -4.43 24.05
CA ILE A 9 -4.16 -5.46 23.11
C ILE A 9 -2.92 -6.05 22.43
N ASP A 10 -2.91 -7.38 22.29
CA ASP A 10 -1.85 -8.10 21.60
C ASP A 10 -1.68 -7.58 20.16
N MET A 11 -0.44 -7.35 19.74
CA MET A 11 -0.12 -6.85 18.39
C MET A 11 -0.51 -7.83 17.27
N GLU A 12 -0.69 -9.09 17.60
CA GLU A 12 -1.16 -10.11 16.65
C GLU A 12 -2.66 -9.98 16.34
N ASN A 13 -3.41 -9.27 17.16
CA ASN A 13 -4.84 -9.06 16.94
C ASN A 13 -5.08 -7.91 15.96
N LEU A 14 -5.32 -8.26 14.71
CA LEU A 14 -5.60 -7.31 13.61
C LEU A 14 -7.09 -6.96 13.46
N VAL A 15 -7.94 -7.56 14.26
CA VAL A 15 -9.39 -7.40 14.16
C VAL A 15 -9.89 -6.35 15.15
N LEU A 16 -10.86 -5.56 14.73
CA LEU A 16 -11.53 -4.58 15.58
C LEU A 16 -12.38 -5.29 16.63
N THR A 17 -12.10 -5.03 17.92
CA THR A 17 -12.83 -5.62 19.04
C THR A 17 -13.89 -4.66 19.60
N LYS A 18 -14.82 -5.19 20.42
CA LYS A 18 -15.82 -4.36 21.11
C LYS A 18 -15.16 -3.32 22.03
N LEU A 19 -14.08 -3.70 22.68
CA LEU A 19 -13.31 -2.80 23.55
C LEU A 19 -12.72 -1.63 22.75
N ASP A 20 -12.22 -1.88 21.55
CA ASP A 20 -11.69 -0.85 20.64
C ASP A 20 -12.78 0.18 20.29
N ILE A 21 -13.97 -0.27 19.96
CA ILE A 21 -15.10 0.58 19.60
C ILE A 21 -15.50 1.48 20.78
N ILE A 22 -15.65 0.92 21.97
CA ILE A 22 -15.99 1.66 23.18
C ILE A 22 -14.93 2.71 23.50
N THR A 23 -13.66 2.36 23.39
CA THR A 23 -12.54 3.26 23.68
C THR A 23 -12.45 4.38 22.66
N ILE A 24 -12.71 4.11 21.39
CA ILE A 24 -12.75 5.13 20.33
C ILE A 24 -13.88 6.14 20.59
N ILE A 25 -15.07 5.66 20.94
CA ILE A 25 -16.20 6.53 21.25
C ILE A 25 -15.90 7.38 22.49
N LYS A 26 -15.31 6.81 23.53
CA LYS A 26 -14.87 7.54 24.71
C LYS A 26 -13.89 8.65 24.37
N PHE A 27 -12.88 8.34 23.57
CA PHE A 27 -11.89 9.32 23.11
C PHE A 27 -12.53 10.45 22.28
N LEU A 28 -13.49 10.12 21.42
CA LEU A 28 -14.24 11.10 20.64
C LEU A 28 -15.02 12.08 21.54
N ILE A 29 -15.65 11.57 22.59
CA ILE A 29 -16.36 12.40 23.57
C ILE A 29 -15.38 13.31 24.33
N GLU A 30 -14.21 12.81 24.68
CA GLU A 30 -13.15 13.60 25.30
C GLU A 30 -12.66 14.73 24.41
N LEU A 31 -12.54 14.49 23.09
CA LEU A 31 -12.21 15.52 22.10
C LEU A 31 -13.28 16.61 22.00
N ILE A 32 -14.55 16.23 22.00
CA ILE A 32 -15.67 17.18 21.97
C ILE A 32 -15.64 18.07 23.21
N ASN A 33 -15.32 17.52 24.36
CA ASN A 33 -15.22 18.25 25.63
C ASN A 33 -13.90 19.01 25.82
N SER A 34 -13.05 19.07 24.80
CA SER A 34 -11.74 19.74 24.81
C SER A 34 -10.74 19.20 25.85
N LYS A 35 -10.91 17.95 26.28
CA LYS A 35 -10.00 17.26 27.22
C LYS A 35 -8.80 16.61 26.56
N SER A 36 -8.83 16.46 25.24
CA SER A 36 -7.77 15.88 24.42
C SER A 36 -7.49 16.73 23.20
N GLU A 37 -6.28 16.64 22.68
CA GLU A 37 -5.89 17.38 21.49
C GLU A 37 -6.13 16.56 20.23
N ILE A 38 -6.50 17.24 19.15
CA ILE A 38 -6.66 16.65 17.82
C ILE A 38 -5.27 16.43 17.22
N ASP A 39 -5.07 15.25 16.64
CA ASP A 39 -3.82 14.93 15.93
C ASP A 39 -3.73 15.68 14.60
N ASP A 40 -2.51 16.10 14.28
CA ASP A 40 -2.19 16.54 12.93
C ASP A 40 -2.07 15.31 12.02
N ILE A 41 -3.08 15.14 11.15
CA ILE A 41 -3.13 14.03 10.20
C ILE A 41 -2.05 14.09 9.12
N ASP A 42 -1.49 15.26 8.86
CA ASP A 42 -0.43 15.46 7.87
C ASP A 42 0.98 15.19 8.43
N HIS A 43 1.10 15.10 9.75
CA HIS A 43 2.37 14.78 10.39
C HIS A 43 2.81 13.35 10.05
N LEU A 44 4.09 13.16 9.72
CA LEU A 44 4.62 11.86 9.28
C LEU A 44 4.56 10.76 10.35
N SER A 45 4.39 11.12 11.63
CA SER A 45 4.13 10.14 12.69
C SER A 45 2.73 9.50 12.59
N ASN A 46 1.78 10.20 11.98
CA ASN A 46 0.40 9.76 11.77
C ASN A 46 0.14 9.30 10.33
N ARG A 47 1.00 9.68 9.41
CA ARG A 47 0.91 9.35 8.00
C ARG A 47 2.09 8.47 7.59
N ARG A 48 1.79 7.24 7.19
CA ARG A 48 2.81 6.28 6.78
C ARG A 48 3.30 6.56 5.36
N VAL A 49 4.61 6.60 5.18
CA VAL A 49 5.24 6.67 3.87
C VAL A 49 5.38 5.25 3.31
N ARG A 50 4.89 5.04 2.11
CA ARG A 50 5.04 3.76 1.40
C ARG A 50 6.35 3.75 0.63
N THR A 51 7.18 2.75 0.90
CA THR A 51 8.46 2.56 0.19
C THR A 51 8.23 2.01 -1.22
N VAL A 52 9.23 2.16 -2.08
CA VAL A 52 9.20 1.59 -3.45
C VAL A 52 9.02 0.08 -3.42
N GLY A 53 9.70 -0.60 -2.50
CA GLY A 53 9.57 -2.06 -2.34
C GLY A 53 8.15 -2.49 -2.00
N GLU A 54 7.45 -1.76 -1.14
CA GLU A 54 6.06 -2.04 -0.79
C GLU A 54 5.11 -1.81 -1.97
N GLN A 55 5.29 -0.73 -2.71
CA GLN A 55 4.50 -0.43 -3.90
C GLN A 55 4.72 -1.47 -5.00
N LEU A 56 5.97 -1.86 -5.22
CA LEU A 56 6.32 -2.90 -6.19
C LEU A 56 5.71 -4.26 -5.79
N SER A 57 5.75 -4.60 -4.52
CA SER A 57 5.12 -5.82 -3.99
C SER A 57 3.62 -5.85 -4.27
N SER A 58 2.93 -4.72 -4.08
CA SER A 58 1.50 -4.60 -4.39
C SER A 58 1.21 -4.82 -5.88
N GLN A 59 2.01 -4.24 -6.76
CA GLN A 59 1.88 -4.41 -8.21
C GLN A 59 2.22 -5.84 -8.65
N PHE A 60 3.21 -6.44 -8.04
CA PHE A 60 3.55 -7.85 -8.25
C PHE A 60 2.39 -8.78 -7.88
N GLY A 61 1.73 -8.52 -6.74
CA GLY A 61 0.54 -9.24 -6.32
C GLY A 61 -0.61 -9.13 -7.33
N VAL A 62 -0.84 -7.95 -7.91
CA VAL A 62 -1.82 -7.76 -8.99
C VAL A 62 -1.45 -8.57 -10.22
N GLY A 63 -0.18 -8.58 -10.62
CA GLY A 63 0.32 -9.38 -11.74
C GLY A 63 0.12 -10.88 -11.53
N LEU A 64 0.43 -11.37 -10.33
CA LEU A 64 0.19 -12.78 -9.98
C LEU A 64 -1.30 -13.14 -9.99
N SER A 65 -2.18 -12.26 -9.54
CA SER A 65 -3.63 -12.49 -9.58
C SER A 65 -4.16 -12.61 -11.01
N ARG A 66 -3.68 -11.75 -11.90
CA ARG A 66 -4.03 -11.83 -13.34
C ARG A 66 -3.50 -13.11 -13.97
N MET A 67 -2.28 -13.49 -13.65
CA MET A 67 -1.70 -14.75 -14.14
C MET A 67 -2.48 -15.96 -13.63
N ALA A 68 -2.84 -15.99 -12.36
CA ALA A 68 -3.65 -17.05 -11.78
C ALA A 68 -5.02 -17.18 -12.46
N ARG A 69 -5.67 -16.06 -12.78
CA ARG A 69 -6.93 -16.06 -13.53
C ARG A 69 -6.76 -16.63 -14.93
N THR A 70 -5.72 -16.24 -15.64
CA THR A 70 -5.41 -16.77 -16.98
C THR A 70 -5.14 -18.27 -16.94
N ILE A 71 -4.38 -18.74 -15.97
CA ILE A 71 -4.13 -20.18 -15.77
C ILE A 71 -5.44 -20.94 -15.55
N ARG A 72 -6.30 -20.41 -14.69
CA ARG A 72 -7.61 -21.03 -14.39
C ARG A 72 -8.51 -21.10 -15.63
N GLU A 73 -8.55 -20.04 -16.42
CA GLU A 73 -9.31 -20.02 -17.68
C GLU A 73 -8.77 -21.04 -18.69
N ARG A 74 -7.45 -21.16 -18.83
CA ARG A 74 -6.80 -22.15 -19.70
C ARG A 74 -7.08 -23.58 -19.25
N MET A 75 -7.05 -23.85 -17.95
CA MET A 75 -7.38 -25.16 -17.40
C MET A 75 -8.84 -25.54 -17.69
N ASN A 76 -9.76 -24.60 -17.60
CA ASN A 76 -11.18 -24.86 -17.89
C ASN A 76 -11.47 -25.15 -19.38
N VAL A 77 -10.73 -24.52 -20.28
CA VAL A 77 -10.88 -24.70 -21.72
C VAL A 77 -10.30 -26.03 -22.22
N ARG A 78 -9.31 -26.60 -21.53
CA ARG A 78 -8.55 -27.78 -21.95
C ARG A 78 -8.77 -28.98 -21.03
N ASP A 79 -10.01 -29.33 -20.75
CA ASP A 79 -10.37 -30.36 -19.75
C ASP A 79 -9.76 -31.76 -19.98
N ASN A 80 -9.27 -32.10 -21.17
CA ASN A 80 -8.85 -33.44 -21.52
C ASN A 80 -7.41 -33.58 -22.02
N GLU A 81 -6.58 -32.54 -21.90
CA GLU A 81 -5.19 -32.57 -22.34
C GLU A 81 -4.24 -32.66 -21.13
N VAL A 82 -3.09 -33.29 -21.36
CA VAL A 82 -1.99 -33.31 -20.38
C VAL A 82 -1.33 -31.94 -20.38
N PHE A 83 -1.43 -31.21 -19.27
CA PHE A 83 -0.83 -29.90 -19.12
C PHE A 83 0.59 -29.99 -18.56
N THR A 84 1.49 -29.23 -19.14
CA THR A 84 2.74 -28.88 -18.49
C THR A 84 2.61 -27.47 -17.87
N PRO A 85 3.28 -27.18 -16.75
CA PRO A 85 3.24 -25.83 -16.15
C PRO A 85 3.65 -24.72 -17.11
N ILE A 86 4.55 -25.03 -18.05
CA ILE A 86 5.03 -24.08 -19.06
C ILE A 86 3.92 -23.63 -20.01
N ASP A 87 2.99 -24.52 -20.35
CA ASP A 87 1.87 -24.21 -21.25
C ASP A 87 0.83 -23.31 -20.60
N LEU A 88 0.74 -23.32 -19.28
CA LEU A 88 -0.24 -22.58 -18.49
C LEU A 88 0.26 -21.19 -18.08
N ILE A 89 1.55 -21.03 -17.87
CA ILE A 89 2.14 -19.81 -17.34
C ILE A 89 2.47 -18.83 -18.47
N ASN A 90 1.97 -17.59 -18.34
CA ASN A 90 2.32 -16.49 -19.23
C ASN A 90 3.15 -15.44 -18.49
N ALA A 91 4.45 -15.51 -18.63
CA ALA A 91 5.38 -14.58 -18.00
C ALA A 91 5.23 -13.13 -18.48
N LYS A 92 4.68 -12.90 -19.66
CA LYS A 92 4.46 -11.57 -20.22
C LYS A 92 3.52 -10.72 -19.36
N THR A 93 2.52 -11.32 -18.71
CA THR A 93 1.59 -10.61 -17.81
C THR A 93 2.35 -9.97 -16.66
N LEU A 94 3.23 -10.70 -16.02
CA LEU A 94 4.03 -10.20 -14.90
C LEU A 94 5.05 -9.15 -15.34
N SER A 95 5.78 -9.41 -16.42
CA SER A 95 6.71 -8.45 -17.01
C SER A 95 6.04 -7.15 -17.42
N SER A 96 4.85 -7.21 -17.99
CA SER A 96 4.05 -6.06 -18.38
C SER A 96 3.66 -5.19 -17.17
N VAL A 97 3.24 -5.81 -16.06
CA VAL A 97 2.89 -5.09 -14.83
C VAL A 97 4.09 -4.36 -14.25
N ILE A 98 5.26 -5.01 -14.20
CA ILE A 98 6.50 -4.41 -13.68
C ILE A 98 6.96 -3.27 -14.58
N ASN A 99 6.97 -3.45 -15.91
CA ASN A 99 7.33 -2.40 -16.86
C ASN A 99 6.39 -1.19 -16.78
N THR A 100 5.10 -1.41 -16.60
CA THR A 100 4.12 -0.35 -16.40
C THR A 100 4.38 0.41 -15.10
N PHE A 101 4.72 -0.28 -14.04
CA PHE A 101 5.06 0.35 -12.76
C PHE A 101 6.25 1.30 -12.88
N PHE A 102 7.32 0.88 -13.53
CA PHE A 102 8.53 1.70 -13.68
C PHE A 102 8.44 2.75 -14.80
N GLY A 103 7.66 2.51 -15.84
CA GLY A 103 7.59 3.37 -17.01
C GLY A 103 6.48 4.43 -16.98
N THR A 104 5.30 4.09 -16.48
CA THR A 104 4.10 4.93 -16.61
C THR A 104 3.42 5.30 -15.30
N ASN A 105 3.87 4.76 -14.18
CA ASN A 105 3.31 5.10 -12.88
C ASN A 105 3.66 6.55 -12.51
N GLN A 106 2.69 7.30 -11.98
CA GLN A 106 2.88 8.69 -11.53
C GLN A 106 3.97 8.84 -10.46
N LEU A 107 4.23 7.80 -9.67
CA LEU A 107 5.24 7.80 -8.62
C LEU A 107 6.63 7.44 -9.13
N SER A 108 6.74 6.90 -10.35
CA SER A 108 8.01 6.60 -11.01
C SER A 108 8.41 7.75 -11.92
N GLN A 109 8.98 8.78 -11.32
CA GLN A 109 9.47 9.96 -12.02
C GLN A 109 10.99 9.89 -12.17
N PHE A 110 11.48 10.40 -13.27
CA PHE A 110 12.90 10.65 -13.43
C PHE A 110 13.37 11.66 -12.37
N MET A 111 14.63 11.62 -11.98
CA MET A 111 15.21 12.37 -10.84
C MET A 111 15.14 13.91 -10.94
N ASP A 112 14.14 14.48 -11.57
CA ASP A 112 13.95 15.93 -11.66
C ASP A 112 13.66 16.57 -10.28
N LEU A 113 13.13 15.80 -9.34
CA LEU A 113 12.91 16.25 -7.96
C LEU A 113 14.21 16.64 -7.23
N SER A 114 15.31 16.00 -7.54
CA SER A 114 16.62 16.34 -6.97
C SER A 114 17.12 17.70 -7.46
N LEU A 115 16.79 18.06 -8.69
CA LEU A 115 17.12 19.38 -9.26
C LEU A 115 16.29 20.50 -8.65
N ILE A 116 15.05 20.27 -8.28
CA ILE A 116 14.19 21.23 -7.59
C ILE A 116 14.75 21.55 -6.21
N HIS A 117 15.19 20.55 -5.45
CA HIS A 117 15.79 20.74 -4.14
C HIS A 117 17.14 21.47 -4.19
N ILE A 118 17.89 21.33 -5.27
CA ILE A 118 19.17 22.02 -5.47
C ILE A 118 18.97 23.47 -5.92
N SER A 119 17.95 23.74 -6.76
CA SER A 119 17.70 25.08 -7.33
C SER A 119 16.90 25.99 -6.41
N GLU A 120 16.04 25.47 -5.56
CA GLU A 120 15.19 26.26 -4.68
C GLU A 120 15.95 27.04 -3.59
N PRO A 121 16.96 26.48 -2.91
CA PRO A 121 17.81 27.25 -2.00
C PRO A 121 18.55 28.40 -2.67
N THR A 122 18.95 28.24 -3.91
CA THR A 122 19.64 29.28 -4.70
C THR A 122 18.71 30.41 -5.14
N ARG A 123 17.44 30.15 -5.37
CA ARG A 123 16.44 31.17 -5.70
C ARG A 123 16.10 32.08 -4.50
N ARG A 124 16.23 31.62 -3.28
CA ARG A 124 15.98 32.39 -2.06
C ARG A 124 17.15 33.31 -1.65
N SER A 125 18.29 33.17 -2.28
CA SER A 125 19.47 34.03 -2.01
C SER A 125 19.57 35.26 -2.92
N TYR A 126 18.59 35.50 -3.77
CA TYR A 126 18.40 36.73 -4.54
C TYR A 126 17.18 37.49 -3.96
#